data_ebc6aa495415232dcd5f5169e5128ad5
#
_entry.id   ebc6aa495415232dcd5f5169e5128ad5
#
_cell.length_a   1.000
_cell.length_b   1.000
_cell.length_c   1.000
_cell.angle_alpha   90.00
_cell.angle_beta   90.00
_cell.angle_gamma   90.00
#
_symmetry.space_group_name_H-M   'P 1'
#
loop_
_entity.id
_entity.type
_entity.pdbx_description
1 polymer ?
#
loop_
_entity_poly.entity_id
_entity_poly.type
_entity_poly.pdbx_seq_one_letter_code
_entity_poly.pdbx_strand_id
1 'polypeptide(L)'
;DNVAISFAGAPNGIASTTASVIAGALGLSDLESIDAELTARIKRAHLLLAMFNAWQPGVFALSGWDLAGMLPLPRERVAHLLTDGDTRWIHRAAYDLMGHADPDQPFPGMPQGRSLYGTLPEQLADPESFASQLAQIIGVRRETGIDIARQIDIPAVSHKPILVMV
;
A
#
# COMPACT_ATOMS: atom_id res chain seq x y z
N ASP A 1 -12.96 0.11 9.12
CA ASP A 1 -12.41 -0.88 10.05
C ASP A 1 -11.05 -1.36 9.54
N ASN A 2 -9.96 -1.01 10.25
CA ASN A 2 -8.60 -1.41 9.89
C ASN A 2 -8.16 -2.71 10.60
N VAL A 3 -9.08 -3.42 11.21
CA VAL A 3 -8.82 -4.69 11.90
C VAL A 3 -9.51 -5.82 11.14
N ALA A 4 -8.73 -6.79 10.67
CA ALA A 4 -9.30 -7.99 10.11
C ALA A 4 -9.70 -8.96 11.23
N ILE A 5 -10.87 -9.54 11.08
CA ILE A 5 -11.39 -10.59 11.96
C ILE A 5 -11.44 -11.87 11.14
N SER A 6 -10.84 -12.94 11.66
CA SER A 6 -10.82 -14.26 11.03
C SER A 6 -12.00 -15.13 11.46
N PHE A 7 -12.08 -16.37 10.97
CA PHE A 7 -13.17 -17.31 11.19
C PHE A 7 -13.65 -17.47 12.63
N ALA A 8 -12.78 -17.42 13.61
CA ALA A 8 -13.15 -17.61 15.02
C ALA A 8 -13.59 -16.32 15.71
N GLY A 9 -13.82 -15.25 14.96
CA GLY A 9 -14.10 -13.94 15.54
C GLY A 9 -12.91 -13.29 16.24
N ALA A 10 -11.72 -13.90 16.14
CA ALA A 10 -10.51 -13.35 16.73
C ALA A 10 -9.91 -12.27 15.83
N PRO A 11 -9.47 -11.13 16.39
CA PRO A 11 -8.77 -10.12 15.62
C PRO A 11 -7.41 -10.65 15.14
N ASN A 12 -7.15 -10.55 13.84
CA ASN A 12 -5.89 -10.95 13.20
C ASN A 12 -4.89 -9.80 13.05
N GLY A 13 -5.13 -8.69 13.71
CA GLY A 13 -4.34 -7.49 13.58
C GLY A 13 -4.83 -6.57 12.45
N ILE A 14 -3.97 -5.65 12.03
CA ILE A 14 -4.30 -4.69 10.97
C ILE A 14 -4.19 -5.42 9.63
N ALA A 15 -5.30 -5.54 8.92
CA ALA A 15 -5.32 -6.01 7.53
C ALA A 15 -5.94 -4.93 6.67
N SER A 16 -5.18 -3.90 6.42
CA SER A 16 -5.58 -2.82 5.54
C SER A 16 -4.51 -2.59 4.48
N THR A 17 -4.90 -1.98 3.37
CA THR A 17 -3.92 -1.54 2.39
C THR A 17 -3.17 -0.33 2.93
N THR A 18 -1.89 -0.19 2.62
CA THR A 18 -1.08 0.96 3.09
C THR A 18 -1.69 2.28 2.66
N ALA A 19 -2.22 2.35 1.43
CA ALA A 19 -2.90 3.54 0.93
C ALA A 19 -4.10 3.96 1.79
N SER A 20 -4.90 3.00 2.29
CA SER A 20 -6.06 3.34 3.14
C SER A 20 -5.64 3.74 4.56
N VAL A 21 -4.58 3.16 5.10
CA VAL A 21 -4.03 3.60 6.39
C VAL A 21 -3.55 5.05 6.31
N ILE A 22 -2.86 5.40 5.22
CA ILE A 22 -2.42 6.77 4.97
C ILE A 22 -3.61 7.70 4.81
N ALA A 23 -4.63 7.31 4.03
CA ALA A 23 -5.86 8.09 3.86
C ALA A 23 -6.52 8.38 5.21
N GLY A 24 -6.64 7.36 6.07
CA GLY A 24 -7.15 7.52 7.43
C GLY A 24 -6.30 8.47 8.29
N ALA A 25 -4.97 8.38 8.22
CA ALA A 25 -4.05 9.28 8.91
C ALA A 25 -4.15 10.74 8.41
N LEU A 26 -4.57 10.95 7.16
CA LEU A 26 -4.87 12.26 6.60
C LEU A 26 -6.28 12.77 6.96
N GLY A 27 -7.04 12.02 7.77
CA GLY A 27 -8.40 12.37 8.18
C GLY A 27 -9.49 12.10 7.15
N LEU A 28 -9.20 11.31 6.12
CA LEU A 28 -10.16 10.95 5.08
C LEU A 28 -11.06 9.81 5.56
N SER A 29 -12.35 10.07 5.66
CA SER A 29 -13.36 9.06 6.02
C SER A 29 -14.07 8.46 4.81
N ASP A 30 -14.13 9.21 3.72
CA ASP A 30 -14.70 8.78 2.45
C ASP A 30 -13.60 8.52 1.42
N LEU A 31 -13.36 7.24 1.12
CA LEU A 31 -12.34 6.84 0.16
C LEU A 31 -12.77 7.00 -1.30
N GLU A 32 -14.07 7.16 -1.54
CA GLU A 32 -14.59 7.41 -2.90
C GLU A 32 -14.31 8.85 -3.35
N SER A 33 -14.18 9.78 -2.40
CA SER A 33 -13.91 11.20 -2.67
C SER A 33 -12.44 11.54 -2.92
N ILE A 34 -11.53 10.54 -2.96
CA ILE A 34 -10.10 10.77 -3.20
C ILE A 34 -9.90 11.24 -4.64
N ASP A 35 -9.49 12.49 -4.78
CA ASP A 35 -9.15 13.15 -6.04
C ASP A 35 -7.65 13.02 -6.40
N ALA A 36 -7.22 13.69 -7.45
CA ALA A 36 -5.83 13.67 -7.91
C ALA A 36 -4.86 14.30 -6.90
N GLU A 37 -5.26 15.37 -6.20
CA GLU A 37 -4.43 16.03 -5.19
C GLU A 37 -4.23 15.13 -3.98
N LEU A 38 -5.30 14.54 -3.47
CA LEU A 38 -5.27 13.58 -2.37
C LEU A 38 -4.48 12.33 -2.75
N THR A 39 -4.66 11.82 -3.98
CA THR A 39 -3.86 10.71 -4.53
C THR A 39 -2.36 11.04 -4.50
N ALA A 40 -1.97 12.23 -4.93
CA ALA A 40 -0.58 12.66 -4.90
C ALA A 40 -0.03 12.77 -3.46
N ARG A 41 -0.84 13.24 -2.50
CA ARG A 41 -0.46 13.27 -1.08
C ARG A 41 -0.29 11.87 -0.50
N ILE A 42 -1.21 10.96 -0.79
CA ILE A 42 -1.15 9.56 -0.36
C ILE A 42 0.10 8.91 -0.97
N LYS A 43 0.35 9.09 -2.27
CA LYS A 43 1.53 8.56 -2.96
C LYS A 43 2.84 9.01 -2.29
N ARG A 44 3.00 10.29 -1.99
CA ARG A 44 4.20 10.81 -1.31
C ARG A 44 4.40 10.19 0.08
N ALA A 45 3.34 10.08 0.87
CA ALA A 45 3.42 9.45 2.19
C ALA A 45 3.73 7.94 2.10
N HIS A 46 3.17 7.27 1.11
CA HIS A 46 3.41 5.85 0.84
C HIS A 46 4.87 5.61 0.42
N LEU A 47 5.41 6.44 -0.48
CA LEU A 47 6.83 6.37 -0.86
C LEU A 47 7.76 6.62 0.34
N LEU A 48 7.42 7.54 1.24
CA LEU A 48 8.18 7.76 2.46
C LEU A 48 8.21 6.52 3.36
N LEU A 49 7.07 5.87 3.55
CA LEU A 49 6.98 4.61 4.31
C LEU A 49 7.74 3.47 3.61
N ALA A 50 7.61 3.34 2.30
CA ALA A 50 8.34 2.35 1.51
C ALA A 50 9.85 2.59 1.59
N MET A 51 10.30 3.83 1.49
CA MET A 51 11.71 4.23 1.63
C MET A 51 12.23 3.90 3.03
N PHE A 52 11.48 4.28 4.08
CA PHE A 52 11.85 3.94 5.46
C PHE A 52 12.07 2.44 5.64
N ASN A 53 11.14 1.61 5.14
CA ASN A 53 11.26 0.16 5.22
C ASN A 53 12.38 -0.39 4.33
N ALA A 54 12.52 0.11 3.10
CA ALA A 54 13.54 -0.34 2.17
C ALA A 54 14.96 -0.01 2.65
N TRP A 55 15.14 1.05 3.42
CA TRP A 55 16.45 1.45 3.94
C TRP A 55 16.74 0.90 5.34
N GLN A 56 15.96 -0.08 5.79
CA GLN A 56 16.33 -0.91 6.95
C GLN A 56 17.17 -2.11 6.49
N PRO A 57 18.11 -2.60 7.33
CA PRO A 57 18.79 -3.86 7.08
C PRO A 57 17.80 -5.04 6.99
N GLY A 58 18.22 -6.10 6.29
CA GLY A 58 17.44 -7.33 6.16
C GLY A 58 16.58 -7.38 4.91
N VAL A 59 15.46 -8.10 4.95
CA VAL A 59 14.60 -8.32 3.78
C VAL A 59 13.59 -7.20 3.63
N PHE A 60 13.53 -6.61 2.44
CA PHE A 60 12.45 -5.72 2.06
C PHE A 60 11.40 -6.48 1.25
N ALA A 61 10.16 -6.37 1.64
CA ALA A 61 9.03 -6.95 0.92
C ALA A 61 7.91 -5.91 0.78
N LEU A 62 7.27 -5.89 -0.37
CA LEU A 62 6.12 -5.05 -0.68
C LEU A 62 5.02 -5.91 -1.29
N SER A 63 3.77 -5.62 -0.97
CA SER A 63 2.65 -6.34 -1.58
C SER A 63 2.34 -5.78 -2.98
N GLY A 64 1.76 -6.62 -3.86
CA GLY A 64 1.27 -6.13 -5.15
C GLY A 64 0.14 -5.09 -5.01
N TRP A 65 -0.60 -5.12 -3.92
CA TRP A 65 -1.61 -4.09 -3.61
C TRP A 65 -0.99 -2.72 -3.35
N ASP A 66 0.18 -2.69 -2.75
CA ASP A 66 0.91 -1.43 -2.53
C ASP A 66 1.38 -0.83 -3.85
N LEU A 67 1.83 -1.66 -4.81
CA LEU A 67 2.20 -1.19 -6.16
C LEU A 67 1.05 -0.52 -6.89
N ALA A 68 -0.17 -0.99 -6.69
CA ALA A 68 -1.36 -0.40 -7.29
C ALA A 68 -1.96 0.75 -6.45
N GLY A 69 -1.53 0.93 -5.21
CA GLY A 69 -2.19 1.86 -4.29
C GLY A 69 -3.65 1.47 -4.02
N MET A 70 -3.87 0.18 -3.76
CA MET A 70 -5.21 -0.36 -3.59
C MET A 70 -5.93 0.22 -2.38
N LEU A 71 -7.21 0.52 -2.56
CA LEU A 71 -8.14 0.86 -1.49
C LEU A 71 -8.99 -0.36 -1.11
N PRO A 72 -9.48 -0.45 0.14
CA PRO A 72 -10.41 -1.50 0.55
C PRO A 72 -11.74 -1.37 -0.20
N LEU A 73 -12.45 -2.48 -0.28
CA LEU A 73 -13.79 -2.53 -0.87
C LEU A 73 -14.83 -1.96 0.10
N PRO A 74 -15.85 -1.27 -0.40
CA PRO A 74 -17.03 -0.98 0.37
C PRO A 74 -17.63 -2.28 0.93
N ARG A 75 -18.00 -2.27 2.23
CA ARG A 75 -18.50 -3.46 2.94
C ARG A 75 -19.71 -4.10 2.24
N GLU A 76 -20.54 -3.26 1.66
CA GLU A 76 -21.77 -3.68 0.97
C GLU A 76 -21.47 -4.55 -0.26
N ARG A 77 -20.37 -4.27 -0.95
CA ARG A 77 -19.95 -5.01 -2.15
C ARG A 77 -19.47 -6.42 -1.84
N VAL A 78 -19.03 -6.67 -0.63
CA VAL A 78 -18.49 -7.97 -0.18
C VAL A 78 -19.31 -8.61 0.93
N ALA A 79 -20.49 -8.06 1.26
CA ALA A 79 -21.33 -8.53 2.36
C ALA A 79 -21.62 -10.04 2.29
N HIS A 80 -21.79 -10.58 1.09
CA HIS A 80 -22.04 -12.00 0.83
C HIS A 80 -20.83 -12.89 1.11
N LEU A 81 -19.64 -12.33 1.22
CA LEU A 81 -18.39 -13.02 1.54
C LEU A 81 -18.01 -12.90 3.02
N LEU A 82 -18.66 -12.00 3.78
CA LEU A 82 -18.38 -11.75 5.19
C LEU A 82 -19.09 -12.76 6.11
N THR A 83 -19.07 -14.04 5.73
CA THR A 83 -19.62 -15.12 6.51
C THR A 83 -18.77 -15.37 7.75
N ASP A 84 -19.41 -15.85 8.83
CA ASP A 84 -18.73 -16.23 10.08
C ASP A 84 -17.89 -15.11 10.72
N GLY A 85 -18.19 -13.84 10.39
CA GLY A 85 -17.50 -12.67 10.92
C GLY A 85 -16.13 -12.39 10.29
N ASP A 86 -15.75 -13.08 9.21
CA ASP A 86 -14.49 -12.84 8.50
C ASP A 86 -14.54 -11.53 7.69
N THR A 87 -13.89 -10.50 8.19
CA THR A 87 -13.84 -9.17 7.54
C THR A 87 -12.65 -8.98 6.59
N ARG A 88 -11.80 -10.00 6.41
CA ARG A 88 -10.61 -9.88 5.55
C ARG A 88 -10.94 -9.61 4.09
N TRP A 89 -12.13 -10.01 3.63
CA TRP A 89 -12.59 -9.77 2.27
C TRP A 89 -12.71 -8.29 1.89
N ILE A 90 -12.94 -7.42 2.87
CA ILE A 90 -12.94 -5.95 2.67
C ILE A 90 -11.59 -5.48 2.10
N HIS A 91 -10.50 -6.15 2.47
CA HIS A 91 -9.13 -5.78 2.08
C HIS A 91 -8.54 -6.64 0.97
N ARG A 92 -9.34 -7.52 0.36
CA ARG A 92 -8.90 -8.50 -0.65
C ARG A 92 -9.59 -8.30 -1.99
N ALA A 93 -9.58 -7.07 -2.48
CA ALA A 93 -10.11 -6.77 -3.80
C ALA A 93 -9.28 -7.44 -4.91
N ALA A 94 -9.93 -7.80 -6.00
CA ALA A 94 -9.24 -8.06 -7.25
C ALA A 94 -8.72 -6.75 -7.84
N TYR A 95 -7.58 -6.78 -8.53
CA TYR A 95 -7.02 -5.64 -9.23
C TYR A 95 -6.26 -6.11 -10.47
N ASP A 96 -6.29 -5.28 -11.49
CA ASP A 96 -5.57 -5.53 -12.74
C ASP A 96 -4.26 -4.76 -12.73
N LEU A 97 -3.23 -5.37 -12.14
CA LEU A 97 -1.91 -4.74 -12.06
C LEU A 97 -1.30 -4.49 -13.43
N MET A 98 -1.61 -5.33 -14.41
CA MET A 98 -0.96 -5.28 -15.73
C MET A 98 -1.79 -4.62 -16.83
N GLY A 99 -3.06 -4.30 -16.56
CA GLY A 99 -3.97 -3.71 -17.54
C GLY A 99 -4.45 -4.70 -18.61
N HIS A 100 -4.56 -5.98 -18.27
CA HIS A 100 -4.95 -7.03 -19.18
C HIS A 100 -6.39 -7.51 -18.99
N ALA A 101 -7.07 -7.11 -17.92
CA ALA A 101 -8.43 -7.52 -17.67
C ALA A 101 -9.38 -6.90 -18.70
N ASP A 102 -10.31 -7.73 -19.17
CA ASP A 102 -11.42 -7.26 -19.98
C ASP A 102 -12.34 -6.39 -19.10
N PRO A 103 -12.56 -5.11 -19.44
CA PRO A 103 -13.45 -4.25 -18.65
C PRO A 103 -14.89 -4.76 -18.58
N ASP A 104 -15.32 -5.55 -19.57
CA ASP A 104 -16.66 -6.12 -19.65
C ASP A 104 -16.77 -7.48 -18.90
N GLN A 105 -15.66 -8.06 -18.49
CA GLN A 105 -15.61 -9.31 -17.75
C GLN A 105 -14.81 -9.15 -16.44
N PRO A 106 -15.45 -8.62 -15.39
CA PRO A 106 -14.79 -8.49 -14.11
C PRO A 106 -14.34 -9.86 -13.57
N PHE A 107 -13.27 -9.86 -12.79
CA PHE A 107 -12.71 -11.07 -12.19
C PHE A 107 -13.79 -11.94 -11.53
N PRO A 108 -13.94 -13.22 -11.94
CA PRO A 108 -14.97 -14.08 -11.40
C PRO A 108 -14.86 -14.23 -9.87
N GLY A 109 -15.95 -13.96 -9.17
CA GLY A 109 -16.07 -14.21 -7.74
C GLY A 109 -15.47 -13.15 -6.80
N MET A 110 -14.76 -12.13 -7.33
CA MET A 110 -14.24 -11.04 -6.50
C MET A 110 -14.51 -9.67 -7.12
N PRO A 111 -15.05 -8.71 -6.36
CA PRO A 111 -15.17 -7.34 -6.81
C PRO A 111 -13.81 -6.71 -7.08
N GLN A 112 -13.71 -5.95 -8.14
CA GLN A 112 -12.54 -5.14 -8.43
C GLN A 112 -12.46 -3.97 -7.46
N GLY A 113 -11.30 -3.76 -6.85
CA GLY A 113 -11.02 -2.62 -5.99
C GLY A 113 -10.58 -1.41 -6.78
N ARG A 114 -10.64 -0.25 -6.14
CA ARG A 114 -10.11 0.99 -6.70
C ARG A 114 -8.59 1.03 -6.49
N SER A 115 -7.86 1.30 -7.55
CA SER A 115 -6.42 1.53 -7.58
C SER A 115 -6.15 3.04 -7.72
N LEU A 116 -5.25 3.58 -6.91
CA LEU A 116 -4.89 5.00 -6.96
C LEU A 116 -3.76 5.31 -7.95
N TYR A 117 -2.91 4.31 -8.26
CA TYR A 117 -1.66 4.55 -9.00
C TYR A 117 -1.69 4.04 -10.44
N GLY A 118 -2.79 3.38 -10.85
CA GLY A 118 -2.91 2.80 -12.20
C GLY A 118 -2.17 1.48 -12.36
N THR A 119 -2.10 1.01 -13.59
CA THR A 119 -1.42 -0.24 -13.96
C THR A 119 0.09 -0.12 -13.90
N LEU A 120 0.79 -1.22 -13.72
CA LEU A 120 2.25 -1.22 -13.66
C LEU A 120 2.91 -0.74 -14.97
N PRO A 121 2.44 -1.14 -16.17
CA PRO A 121 2.98 -0.59 -17.42
C PRO A 121 2.84 0.93 -17.53
N GLU A 122 1.69 1.49 -17.14
CA GLU A 122 1.50 2.95 -17.12
C GLU A 122 2.45 3.62 -16.13
N GLN A 123 2.60 3.05 -14.95
CA GLN A 123 3.52 3.57 -13.94
C GLN A 123 4.98 3.52 -14.40
N LEU A 124 5.41 2.46 -15.06
CA LEU A 124 6.79 2.35 -15.57
C LEU A 124 7.08 3.31 -16.72
N ALA A 125 6.06 3.79 -17.42
CA ALA A 125 6.19 4.84 -18.44
C ALA A 125 6.28 6.26 -17.86
N ASP A 126 5.89 6.45 -16.58
CA ASP A 126 5.93 7.74 -15.89
C ASP A 126 7.00 7.73 -14.79
N PRO A 127 8.09 8.54 -14.92
CA PRO A 127 9.16 8.61 -13.93
C PRO A 127 8.69 9.13 -12.56
N GLU A 128 7.58 9.88 -12.51
CA GLU A 128 7.00 10.42 -11.28
C GLU A 128 5.98 9.47 -10.63
N SER A 129 5.74 8.29 -11.21
CA SER A 129 4.85 7.28 -10.65
C SER A 129 5.40 6.66 -9.36
N PHE A 130 4.51 5.97 -8.62
CA PHE A 130 4.90 5.24 -7.42
C PHE A 130 5.93 4.13 -7.74
N ALA A 131 5.67 3.31 -8.78
CA ALA A 131 6.54 2.19 -9.11
C ALA A 131 7.92 2.65 -9.60
N SER A 132 8.00 3.71 -10.41
CA SER A 132 9.27 4.25 -10.91
C SER A 132 10.11 4.86 -9.78
N GLN A 133 9.50 5.62 -8.87
CA GLN A 133 10.20 6.17 -7.70
C GLN A 133 10.60 5.07 -6.70
N LEU A 134 9.76 4.06 -6.51
CA LEU A 134 10.12 2.89 -5.70
C LEU A 134 11.32 2.14 -6.28
N ALA A 135 11.39 1.98 -7.60
CA ALA A 135 12.53 1.36 -8.26
C ALA A 135 13.84 2.12 -7.98
N GLN A 136 13.80 3.46 -7.93
CA GLN A 136 14.95 4.28 -7.53
C GLN A 136 15.36 4.03 -6.07
N ILE A 137 14.39 3.98 -5.15
CA ILE A 137 14.63 3.66 -3.73
C ILE A 137 15.31 2.29 -3.57
N ILE A 138 14.84 1.28 -4.30
CA ILE A 138 15.42 -0.07 -4.30
C ILE A 138 16.81 -0.07 -4.95
N GLY A 139 17.01 0.75 -5.99
CA GLY A 139 18.32 0.95 -6.61
C GLY A 139 19.36 1.43 -5.59
N VAL A 140 19.06 2.49 -4.84
CA VAL A 140 19.93 3.00 -3.77
C VAL A 140 20.22 1.91 -2.72
N ARG A 141 19.18 1.19 -2.25
CA ARG A 141 19.35 0.09 -1.32
C ARG A 141 20.38 -0.93 -1.80
N ARG A 142 20.28 -1.35 -3.06
CA ARG A 142 21.19 -2.33 -3.67
C ARG A 142 22.61 -1.79 -3.83
N GLU A 143 22.74 -0.55 -4.29
CA GLU A 143 24.05 0.08 -4.55
C GLU A 143 24.84 0.33 -3.25
N THR A 144 24.13 0.62 -2.17
CA THR A 144 24.74 0.91 -0.86
C THR A 144 24.86 -0.32 0.06
N GLY A 145 24.31 -1.48 -0.33
CA GLY A 145 24.39 -2.71 0.46
C GLY A 145 23.62 -2.65 1.78
N ILE A 146 22.55 -1.87 1.85
CA ILE A 146 21.74 -1.72 3.08
C ILE A 146 21.15 -3.05 3.55
N ASP A 147 20.87 -3.97 2.65
CA ASP A 147 20.29 -5.28 2.95
C ASP A 147 21.13 -6.13 3.90
N ILE A 148 22.45 -6.01 3.80
CA ILE A 148 23.42 -6.70 4.66
C ILE A 148 24.06 -5.78 5.71
N ALA A 149 23.69 -4.51 5.74
CA ALA A 149 24.20 -3.55 6.72
C ALA A 149 23.72 -3.89 8.14
N ARG A 150 24.43 -3.35 9.10
CA ARG A 150 24.04 -3.40 10.52
C ARG A 150 23.86 -1.98 11.02
N GLN A 151 22.67 -1.68 11.50
CA GLN A 151 22.44 -0.43 12.20
C GLN A 151 23.21 -0.42 13.52
N ILE A 152 24.02 0.58 13.73
CA ILE A 152 24.88 0.72 14.91
C ILE A 152 24.46 1.85 15.82
N ASP A 153 23.72 2.85 15.33
CA ASP A 153 23.27 3.99 16.12
C ASP A 153 21.99 4.63 15.54
N ILE A 154 21.27 5.36 16.38
CA ILE A 154 20.19 6.27 16.04
C ILE A 154 20.50 7.59 16.75
N PRO A 155 21.32 8.46 16.15
CA PRO A 155 21.70 9.72 16.77
C PRO A 155 20.50 10.59 17.10
N ALA A 156 20.50 11.19 18.28
CA ALA A 156 19.51 12.20 18.61
C ALA A 156 19.72 13.45 17.74
N VAL A 157 18.65 13.90 17.10
CA VAL A 157 18.64 15.12 16.30
C VAL A 157 17.70 16.16 16.90
N SER A 158 18.07 17.41 16.84
CA SER A 158 17.27 18.52 17.40
C SER A 158 15.99 18.80 16.59
N HIS A 159 15.93 18.36 15.33
CA HIS A 159 14.81 18.62 14.43
C HIS A 159 13.87 17.41 14.39
N LYS A 160 12.66 17.56 14.94
CA LYS A 160 11.67 16.46 15.06
C LYS A 160 11.32 15.72 13.75
N PRO A 161 11.26 16.37 12.56
CA PRO A 161 10.93 15.67 11.33
C PRO A 161 12.11 14.92 10.69
N ILE A 162 13.27 14.89 11.33
CA ILE A 162 14.47 14.21 10.81
C ILE A 162 14.74 12.98 11.66
N LEU A 163 14.89 11.83 11.00
CA LEU A 163 15.41 10.58 11.56
C LEU A 163 16.76 10.28 10.91
N VAL A 164 17.77 10.04 11.73
CA VAL A 164 19.11 9.62 11.28
C VAL A 164 19.35 8.21 11.79
N MET A 165 19.78 7.33 10.90
CA MET A 165 20.21 5.95 11.21
C MET A 165 21.62 5.74 10.68
N VAL A 166 22.48 5.18 11.49
CA VAL A 166 23.89 4.92 11.18
C VAL A 166 24.19 3.43 11.26
#